data_fe56390e56115d7358eed2b96f25c337
#
_entry.id   fe56390e56115d7358eed2b96f25c337
#
_cell.length_a   1.000
_cell.length_b   1.000
_cell.length_c   1.000
_cell.angle_alpha   90.00
_cell.angle_beta   90.00
_cell.angle_gamma   90.00
#
_symmetry.space_group_name_H-M   'P 1'
#
loop_
_entity.id
_entity.type
_entity.pdbx_description
1 polymer ?
#
loop_
_entity_poly.entity_id
_entity_poly.type
_entity_poly.pdbx_seq_one_letter_code
_entity_poly.pdbx_strand_id
1 'polypeptide(L)'
;MTANPLADVVSRQYAKWVYPEPIVDLPGWLAGNWQWFDPSHAHRMFWPDRGYRPDMKILVAGCGTNQAAVFAYTNPHASITAIDVSQPSLDHHRFLKDKYSLRNLELHRLPIEEAGSLGLDFDLVVSTGVLHHLADPDVGARSLAALLRPDGVLAIMLYARYGRIGVEMMQGVFRDLGLGQDETSLGIVKETIASLGADHPLQSYKALAPDLAYDAGLVDTFLHGRDRSYTVDDCLAMVSSAGLVFQEWFLKSGYSPPSTTGSFHAAVASLPQEKQWSVMERINAVSYT
;
A
#
# COMPACT_ATOMS: atom_id res chain seq x y z
N MET A 1 22.36 3.00 -16.95
CA MET A 1 21.92 1.59 -16.78
C MET A 1 20.89 1.61 -15.68
N THR A 2 19.63 1.35 -15.97
CA THR A 2 18.58 1.20 -14.95
C THR A 2 18.92 -0.03 -14.12
N ALA A 3 18.98 0.11 -12.80
CA ALA A 3 19.24 -1.02 -11.89
C ALA A 3 18.15 -2.08 -12.11
N ASN A 4 18.54 -3.36 -12.11
CA ASN A 4 17.59 -4.48 -12.25
C ASN A 4 16.68 -4.53 -11.01
N PRO A 5 15.36 -4.28 -11.12
CA PRO A 5 14.45 -4.24 -9.97
C PRO A 5 14.36 -5.58 -9.22
N LEU A 6 14.63 -6.72 -9.89
CA LEU A 6 14.67 -8.05 -9.26
C LEU A 6 15.92 -8.31 -8.39
N ALA A 7 16.88 -7.39 -8.40
CA ALA A 7 18.13 -7.50 -7.65
C ALA A 7 18.50 -6.22 -6.90
N ASP A 8 17.59 -5.28 -6.79
CA ASP A 8 17.79 -4.01 -6.10
C ASP A 8 17.69 -4.13 -4.57
N VAL A 9 17.79 -3.00 -3.86
CA VAL A 9 17.75 -2.97 -2.39
C VAL A 9 16.39 -3.46 -1.85
N VAL A 10 15.29 -3.15 -2.53
CA VAL A 10 13.92 -3.51 -2.13
C VAL A 10 13.70 -5.02 -2.29
N SER A 11 14.07 -5.57 -3.45
CA SER A 11 13.96 -7.02 -3.71
C SER A 11 14.77 -7.85 -2.72
N ARG A 12 16.01 -7.40 -2.36
CA ARG A 12 16.81 -8.07 -1.34
C ARG A 12 16.23 -7.99 0.06
N GLN A 13 15.62 -6.87 0.40
CA GLN A 13 14.92 -6.71 1.69
C GLN A 13 13.82 -7.74 1.84
N TYR A 14 12.87 -7.80 0.92
CA TYR A 14 11.73 -8.72 1.00
C TYR A 14 12.08 -10.19 0.75
N ALA A 15 13.25 -10.49 0.22
CA ALA A 15 13.77 -11.86 0.18
C ALA A 15 14.24 -12.34 1.57
N LYS A 16 14.73 -11.43 2.43
CA LYS A 16 15.19 -11.73 3.78
C LYS A 16 14.11 -11.52 4.85
N TRP A 17 13.39 -10.41 4.75
CA TRP A 17 12.35 -9.98 5.68
C TRP A 17 11.00 -10.07 4.99
N VAL A 18 10.41 -11.27 5.04
CA VAL A 18 9.13 -11.56 4.38
C VAL A 18 8.01 -10.71 5.00
N TYR A 19 7.35 -9.90 4.18
CA TYR A 19 6.36 -8.92 4.63
C TYR A 19 5.17 -8.85 3.64
N PRO A 20 3.93 -8.59 4.11
CA PRO A 20 3.50 -8.63 5.51
C PRO A 20 3.57 -10.05 6.11
N GLU A 21 3.24 -10.19 7.41
CA GLU A 21 3.23 -11.50 8.07
C GLU A 21 2.32 -12.49 7.32
N PRO A 22 2.81 -13.70 6.98
CA PRO A 22 2.06 -14.65 6.16
C PRO A 22 0.80 -15.19 6.85
N ILE A 23 -0.37 -15.04 6.22
CA ILE A 23 -1.62 -15.63 6.66
C ILE A 23 -1.62 -17.12 6.31
N VAL A 24 -1.83 -17.99 7.29
CA VAL A 24 -1.91 -19.44 7.06
C VAL A 24 -3.35 -19.98 7.05
N ASP A 25 -4.30 -19.23 7.61
CA ASP A 25 -5.73 -19.56 7.66
C ASP A 25 -6.57 -18.40 7.14
N LEU A 26 -6.93 -18.42 5.85
CA LEU A 26 -7.72 -17.36 5.21
C LEU A 26 -9.11 -17.19 5.86
N PRO A 27 -9.92 -18.25 6.07
CA PRO A 27 -11.22 -18.09 6.73
C PRO A 27 -11.12 -17.53 8.15
N GLY A 28 -10.17 -18.04 8.94
CA GLY A 28 -9.95 -17.56 10.31
C GLY A 28 -9.51 -16.09 10.34
N TRP A 29 -8.62 -15.70 9.44
CA TRP A 29 -8.19 -14.31 9.31
C TRP A 29 -9.34 -13.38 8.89
N LEU A 30 -10.12 -13.77 7.88
CA LEU A 30 -11.25 -13.00 7.35
C LEU A 30 -12.40 -12.84 8.37
N ALA A 31 -12.49 -13.68 9.39
CA ALA A 31 -13.50 -13.54 10.42
C ALA A 31 -13.35 -12.24 11.25
N GLY A 32 -12.15 -11.67 11.33
CA GLY A 32 -11.87 -10.44 12.07
C GLY A 32 -11.14 -9.35 11.29
N ASN A 33 -10.85 -9.59 9.99
CA ASN A 33 -10.06 -8.70 9.16
C ASN A 33 -10.70 -8.49 7.79
N TRP A 34 -10.23 -7.46 7.10
CA TRP A 34 -10.59 -7.14 5.72
C TRP A 34 -9.33 -6.77 4.93
N GLN A 35 -9.38 -6.89 3.61
CA GLN A 35 -8.26 -6.55 2.76
C GLN A 35 -8.51 -5.23 2.03
N TRP A 36 -7.48 -4.36 2.01
CA TRP A 36 -7.50 -3.13 1.25
C TRP A 36 -7.92 -3.38 -0.21
N PHE A 37 -8.83 -2.55 -0.70
CA PHE A 37 -9.29 -2.53 -2.09
C PHE A 37 -9.97 -3.82 -2.58
N ASP A 38 -10.35 -4.74 -1.69
CA ASP A 38 -11.06 -5.96 -2.09
C ASP A 38 -12.44 -5.59 -2.66
N PRO A 39 -12.72 -5.89 -3.94
CA PRO A 39 -13.97 -5.51 -4.57
C PRO A 39 -15.19 -6.23 -3.98
N SER A 40 -15.02 -7.32 -3.24
CA SER A 40 -16.11 -7.99 -2.52
C SER A 40 -16.87 -7.03 -1.59
N HIS A 41 -16.19 -6.00 -1.06
CA HIS A 41 -16.81 -4.96 -0.22
C HIS A 41 -16.58 -3.54 -0.73
N ALA A 42 -15.55 -3.28 -1.55
CA ALA A 42 -15.16 -1.94 -1.99
C ALA A 42 -15.65 -1.56 -3.40
N HIS A 43 -16.34 -2.46 -4.14
CA HIS A 43 -16.68 -2.23 -5.55
C HIS A 43 -17.47 -0.94 -5.81
N ARG A 44 -18.31 -0.48 -4.87
CA ARG A 44 -19.07 0.77 -5.00
C ARG A 44 -18.22 2.03 -4.90
N MET A 45 -17.02 1.94 -4.34
CA MET A 45 -16.05 3.03 -4.36
C MET A 45 -15.40 3.14 -5.74
N PHE A 46 -15.19 2.00 -6.39
CA PHE A 46 -14.59 1.94 -7.72
C PHE A 46 -15.60 2.29 -8.81
N TRP A 47 -16.81 1.77 -8.70
CA TRP A 47 -17.89 1.97 -9.67
C TRP A 47 -19.22 2.29 -8.94
N PRO A 48 -19.43 3.54 -8.51
CA PRO A 48 -20.60 3.94 -7.70
C PRO A 48 -21.93 3.65 -8.40
N ASP A 49 -21.96 3.77 -9.73
CA ASP A 49 -23.16 3.61 -10.55
C ASP A 49 -23.36 2.20 -11.11
N ARG A 50 -22.53 1.24 -10.72
CA ARG A 50 -22.58 -0.13 -11.21
C ARG A 50 -22.72 -1.14 -10.08
N GLY A 51 -23.47 -2.22 -10.35
CA GLY A 51 -23.47 -3.39 -9.48
C GLY A 51 -22.12 -4.14 -9.51
N TYR A 52 -21.91 -4.97 -8.49
CA TYR A 52 -20.75 -5.85 -8.43
C TYR A 52 -20.73 -6.79 -9.66
N ARG A 53 -19.57 -6.86 -10.31
CA ARG A 53 -19.31 -7.77 -11.43
C ARG A 53 -18.41 -8.93 -10.93
N PRO A 54 -18.90 -10.17 -10.97
CA PRO A 54 -18.13 -11.31 -10.47
C PRO A 54 -16.96 -11.71 -11.39
N ASP A 55 -17.02 -11.38 -12.68
CA ASP A 55 -16.09 -11.80 -13.75
C ASP A 55 -14.95 -10.81 -14.02
N MET A 56 -14.63 -9.97 -13.04
CA MET A 56 -13.57 -8.96 -13.18
C MET A 56 -12.19 -9.57 -13.41
N LYS A 57 -11.36 -8.89 -14.20
CA LYS A 57 -9.93 -9.12 -14.29
C LYS A 57 -9.21 -8.15 -13.37
N ILE A 58 -8.48 -8.68 -12.40
CA ILE A 58 -7.84 -7.89 -11.34
C ILE A 58 -6.33 -8.16 -11.34
N LEU A 59 -5.53 -7.09 -11.37
CA LEU A 59 -4.09 -7.16 -11.12
C LEU A 59 -3.79 -6.71 -9.69
N VAL A 60 -3.05 -7.51 -8.95
CA VAL A 60 -2.47 -7.14 -7.65
C VAL A 60 -0.96 -6.97 -7.83
N ALA A 61 -0.52 -5.71 -7.88
CA ALA A 61 0.85 -5.32 -8.18
C ALA A 61 1.64 -5.02 -6.90
N GLY A 62 2.67 -5.83 -6.62
CA GLY A 62 3.33 -5.92 -5.33
C GLY A 62 2.42 -6.62 -4.32
N CYS A 63 2.06 -7.87 -4.63
CA CYS A 63 1.02 -8.59 -3.88
C CYS A 63 1.43 -8.98 -2.44
N GLY A 64 2.71 -8.82 -2.08
CA GLY A 64 3.25 -9.26 -0.79
C GLY A 64 2.93 -10.75 -0.56
N THR A 65 2.63 -11.12 0.67
CA THR A 65 2.36 -12.52 1.03
C THR A 65 0.88 -12.93 0.91
N ASN A 66 -0.08 -11.97 0.96
CA ASN A 66 -1.46 -12.33 1.29
C ASN A 66 -2.52 -11.78 0.32
N GLN A 67 -2.36 -10.55 -0.18
CA GLN A 67 -3.45 -9.78 -0.77
C GLN A 67 -4.12 -10.49 -1.96
N ALA A 68 -3.33 -11.04 -2.88
CA ALA A 68 -3.89 -11.68 -4.05
C ALA A 68 -4.62 -13.00 -3.73
N ALA A 69 -4.15 -13.76 -2.72
CA ALA A 69 -4.85 -14.96 -2.28
C ALA A 69 -6.17 -14.63 -1.57
N VAL A 70 -6.21 -13.55 -0.77
CA VAL A 70 -7.46 -13.04 -0.19
C VAL A 70 -8.43 -12.66 -1.29
N PHE A 71 -8.01 -11.88 -2.29
CA PHE A 71 -8.87 -11.49 -3.42
C PHE A 71 -9.41 -12.70 -4.19
N ALA A 72 -8.56 -13.70 -4.46
CA ALA A 72 -8.98 -14.91 -5.16
C ALA A 72 -10.01 -15.72 -4.36
N TYR A 73 -9.88 -15.71 -3.02
CA TYR A 73 -10.79 -16.40 -2.13
C TYR A 73 -12.15 -15.70 -2.00
N THR A 74 -12.14 -14.36 -1.86
CA THR A 74 -13.34 -13.54 -1.66
C THR A 74 -14.09 -13.24 -2.96
N ASN A 75 -13.42 -13.37 -4.13
CA ASN A 75 -13.99 -13.13 -5.46
C ASN A 75 -13.77 -14.36 -6.36
N PRO A 76 -14.44 -15.49 -6.11
CA PRO A 76 -14.11 -16.78 -6.72
C PRO A 76 -14.35 -16.84 -8.24
N HIS A 77 -15.09 -15.90 -8.80
CA HIS A 77 -15.38 -15.82 -10.24
C HIS A 77 -14.53 -14.78 -10.98
N ALA A 78 -13.79 -13.94 -10.25
CA ALA A 78 -12.84 -12.99 -10.83
C ALA A 78 -11.54 -13.70 -11.25
N SER A 79 -10.85 -13.18 -12.25
CA SER A 79 -9.50 -13.62 -12.62
C SER A 79 -8.47 -12.72 -11.93
N ILE A 80 -7.69 -13.30 -11.04
CA ILE A 80 -6.68 -12.56 -10.25
C ILE A 80 -5.29 -12.86 -10.82
N THR A 81 -4.61 -11.84 -11.31
CA THR A 81 -3.19 -11.88 -11.67
C THR A 81 -2.40 -11.15 -10.58
N ALA A 82 -1.35 -11.75 -10.07
CA ALA A 82 -0.51 -11.17 -9.05
C ALA A 82 0.95 -11.10 -9.50
N ILE A 83 1.58 -9.95 -9.29
CA ILE A 83 3.01 -9.75 -9.54
C ILE A 83 3.71 -9.30 -8.26
N ASP A 84 4.94 -9.79 -8.07
CA ASP A 84 5.84 -9.37 -7.00
C ASP A 84 7.29 -9.64 -7.39
N VAL A 85 8.23 -8.92 -6.81
CA VAL A 85 9.68 -9.14 -6.96
C VAL A 85 10.21 -10.18 -5.96
N SER A 86 9.49 -10.39 -4.85
CA SER A 86 9.82 -11.31 -3.77
C SER A 86 9.41 -12.73 -4.08
N GLN A 87 10.38 -13.63 -4.28
CA GLN A 87 10.11 -15.05 -4.47
C GLN A 87 9.46 -15.70 -3.24
N PRO A 88 9.89 -15.43 -1.99
CA PRO A 88 9.22 -15.95 -0.80
C PRO A 88 7.75 -15.55 -0.69
N SER A 89 7.39 -14.31 -1.05
CA SER A 89 6.00 -13.86 -1.07
C SER A 89 5.16 -14.66 -2.07
N LEU A 90 5.68 -14.89 -3.26
CA LEU A 90 5.00 -15.71 -4.28
C LEU A 90 4.90 -17.18 -3.89
N ASP A 91 5.91 -17.73 -3.19
CA ASP A 91 5.87 -19.11 -2.70
C ASP A 91 4.79 -19.28 -1.62
N HIS A 92 4.60 -18.27 -0.77
CA HIS A 92 3.48 -18.27 0.19
C HIS A 92 2.12 -18.20 -0.52
N HIS A 93 1.99 -17.39 -1.57
CA HIS A 93 0.77 -17.39 -2.41
C HIS A 93 0.51 -18.76 -3.06
N ARG A 94 1.55 -19.49 -3.51
CA ARG A 94 1.40 -20.86 -4.03
C ARG A 94 0.86 -21.79 -2.95
N PHE A 95 1.41 -21.71 -1.73
CA PHE A 95 0.90 -22.47 -0.59
C PHE A 95 -0.58 -22.19 -0.34
N LEU A 96 -1.01 -20.92 -0.30
CA LEU A 96 -2.42 -20.57 -0.12
C LEU A 96 -3.29 -21.02 -1.32
N LYS A 97 -2.80 -20.87 -2.55
CA LYS A 97 -3.47 -21.31 -3.76
C LYS A 97 -3.76 -22.81 -3.72
N ASP A 98 -2.79 -23.62 -3.34
CA ASP A 98 -2.93 -25.07 -3.25
C ASP A 98 -3.87 -25.47 -2.10
N LYS A 99 -3.65 -24.86 -0.91
CA LYS A 99 -4.45 -25.14 0.28
C LYS A 99 -5.94 -24.87 0.10
N TYR A 100 -6.28 -23.77 -0.57
CA TYR A 100 -7.67 -23.33 -0.76
C TYR A 100 -8.20 -23.55 -2.18
N SER A 101 -7.44 -24.22 -3.04
CA SER A 101 -7.81 -24.51 -4.43
C SER A 101 -8.19 -23.26 -5.23
N LEU A 102 -7.41 -22.17 -5.10
CA LEU A 102 -7.67 -20.89 -5.75
C LEU A 102 -7.29 -20.95 -7.24
N ARG A 103 -8.16 -21.57 -8.05
CA ARG A 103 -7.92 -21.80 -9.48
C ARG A 103 -7.91 -20.52 -10.32
N ASN A 104 -8.48 -19.45 -9.78
CA ASN A 104 -8.60 -18.13 -10.37
C ASN A 104 -7.42 -17.20 -10.05
N LEU A 105 -6.33 -17.71 -9.46
CA LEU A 105 -5.12 -16.94 -9.11
C LEU A 105 -3.94 -17.35 -10.00
N GLU A 106 -3.34 -16.37 -10.68
CA GLU A 106 -2.08 -16.51 -11.42
C GLU A 106 -0.97 -15.69 -10.75
N LEU A 107 0.26 -16.22 -10.73
CA LEU A 107 1.38 -15.62 -10.00
C LEU A 107 2.59 -15.45 -10.93
N HIS A 108 3.14 -14.23 -10.98
CA HIS A 108 4.32 -13.92 -11.80
C HIS A 108 5.37 -13.19 -10.97
N ARG A 109 6.63 -13.60 -11.09
CA ARG A 109 7.74 -12.85 -10.53
C ARG A 109 8.15 -11.76 -11.52
N LEU A 110 7.61 -10.56 -11.32
CA LEU A 110 7.71 -9.46 -12.27
C LEU A 110 7.73 -8.12 -11.53
N PRO A 111 8.64 -7.20 -11.87
CA PRO A 111 8.59 -5.84 -11.36
C PRO A 111 7.45 -5.04 -12.01
N ILE A 112 6.95 -4.04 -11.29
CA ILE A 112 5.82 -3.20 -11.76
C ILE A 112 6.14 -2.50 -13.08
N GLU A 113 7.38 -2.05 -13.25
CA GLU A 113 7.85 -1.35 -14.44
C GLU A 113 7.77 -2.22 -15.71
N GLU A 114 7.76 -3.53 -15.56
CA GLU A 114 7.67 -4.52 -16.64
C GLU A 114 6.29 -5.16 -16.79
N ALA A 115 5.30 -4.71 -16.01
CA ALA A 115 3.95 -5.29 -15.98
C ALA A 115 3.25 -5.29 -17.35
N GLY A 116 3.62 -4.39 -18.25
CA GLY A 116 3.16 -4.40 -19.65
C GLY A 116 3.46 -5.68 -20.42
N SER A 117 4.46 -6.46 -20.01
CA SER A 117 4.80 -7.75 -20.62
C SER A 117 3.73 -8.85 -20.40
N LEU A 118 2.80 -8.64 -19.47
CA LEU A 118 1.64 -9.54 -19.27
C LEU A 118 0.71 -9.56 -20.48
N GLY A 119 0.68 -8.48 -21.28
CA GLY A 119 -0.18 -8.40 -22.47
C GLY A 119 -1.67 -8.50 -22.15
N LEU A 120 -2.10 -8.09 -20.96
CA LEU A 120 -3.46 -8.19 -20.44
C LEU A 120 -4.02 -6.82 -20.10
N ASP A 121 -5.34 -6.68 -20.18
CA ASP A 121 -6.10 -5.52 -19.73
C ASP A 121 -6.90 -5.87 -18.47
N PHE A 122 -6.98 -4.94 -17.50
CA PHE A 122 -7.62 -5.16 -16.22
C PHE A 122 -8.78 -4.19 -15.97
N ASP A 123 -9.80 -4.68 -15.28
CA ASP A 123 -10.90 -3.87 -14.75
C ASP A 123 -10.45 -3.12 -13.48
N LEU A 124 -9.61 -3.78 -12.65
CA LEU A 124 -9.04 -3.22 -11.43
C LEU A 124 -7.56 -3.54 -11.35
N VAL A 125 -6.75 -2.53 -11.10
CA VAL A 125 -5.33 -2.69 -10.74
C VAL A 125 -5.15 -2.19 -9.32
N VAL A 126 -4.55 -3.01 -8.46
CA VAL A 126 -4.34 -2.68 -7.04
C VAL A 126 -2.86 -2.69 -6.73
N SER A 127 -2.38 -1.65 -6.04
CA SER A 127 -1.00 -1.57 -5.51
C SER A 127 -1.02 -0.95 -4.12
N THR A 128 -0.84 -1.80 -3.09
CA THR A 128 -1.01 -1.43 -1.69
C THR A 128 0.33 -1.38 -0.98
N GLY A 129 0.83 -0.19 -0.65
CA GLY A 129 2.09 -0.06 0.09
C GLY A 129 3.34 -0.39 -0.74
N VAL A 130 3.36 -0.09 -2.05
CA VAL A 130 4.43 -0.54 -2.95
C VAL A 130 5.07 0.59 -3.74
N LEU A 131 4.28 1.44 -4.41
CA LEU A 131 4.81 2.43 -5.35
C LEU A 131 5.82 3.39 -4.70
N HIS A 132 5.64 3.72 -3.42
CA HIS A 132 6.55 4.59 -2.68
C HIS A 132 7.92 3.98 -2.38
N HIS A 133 8.11 2.69 -2.69
CA HIS A 133 9.39 1.98 -2.59
C HIS A 133 10.09 1.82 -3.94
N LEU A 134 9.46 2.18 -5.05
CA LEU A 134 10.09 2.10 -6.37
C LEU A 134 11.20 3.15 -6.54
N ALA A 135 12.12 2.88 -7.45
CA ALA A 135 13.16 3.85 -7.83
C ALA A 135 12.55 5.10 -8.46
N ASP A 136 11.51 4.91 -9.27
CA ASP A 136 10.69 5.97 -9.87
C ASP A 136 9.21 5.58 -9.73
N PRO A 137 8.52 6.09 -8.69
CA PRO A 137 7.11 5.80 -8.44
C PRO A 137 6.18 6.25 -9.59
N ASP A 138 6.53 7.34 -10.28
CA ASP A 138 5.72 7.87 -11.38
C ASP A 138 5.81 6.96 -12.62
N VAL A 139 6.97 6.34 -12.88
CA VAL A 139 7.10 5.28 -13.89
C VAL A 139 6.23 4.10 -13.52
N GLY A 140 6.28 3.65 -12.27
CA GLY A 140 5.44 2.56 -11.78
C GLY A 140 3.95 2.86 -11.96
N ALA A 141 3.49 4.03 -11.54
CA ALA A 141 2.10 4.46 -11.70
C ALA A 141 1.65 4.48 -13.16
N ARG A 142 2.48 5.01 -14.07
CA ARG A 142 2.19 4.99 -15.53
C ARG A 142 2.15 3.57 -16.09
N SER A 143 3.06 2.70 -15.67
CA SER A 143 3.09 1.30 -16.12
C SER A 143 1.80 0.57 -15.72
N LEU A 144 1.30 0.79 -14.50
CA LEU A 144 0.04 0.22 -14.04
C LEU A 144 -1.18 0.84 -14.73
N ALA A 145 -1.19 2.16 -14.92
CA ALA A 145 -2.28 2.86 -15.62
C ALA A 145 -2.45 2.38 -17.06
N ALA A 146 -1.35 2.06 -17.74
CA ALA A 146 -1.37 1.54 -19.11
C ALA A 146 -2.03 0.16 -19.28
N LEU A 147 -2.23 -0.56 -18.18
CA LEU A 147 -2.91 -1.87 -18.15
C LEU A 147 -4.41 -1.78 -17.89
N LEU A 148 -4.94 -0.58 -17.64
CA LEU A 148 -6.35 -0.40 -17.39
C LEU A 148 -7.16 -0.41 -18.68
N ARG A 149 -8.33 -1.03 -18.62
CA ARG A 149 -9.39 -0.80 -19.58
C ARG A 149 -9.91 0.64 -19.51
N PRO A 150 -10.62 1.14 -20.53
CA PRO A 150 -11.09 2.52 -20.54
C PRO A 150 -11.90 2.96 -19.32
N ASP A 151 -12.60 2.04 -18.67
CA ASP A 151 -13.40 2.23 -17.45
C ASP A 151 -12.82 1.51 -16.22
N GLY A 152 -11.56 1.09 -16.34
CA GLY A 152 -10.81 0.43 -15.27
C GLY A 152 -10.37 1.42 -14.19
N VAL A 153 -10.09 0.89 -13.01
CA VAL A 153 -9.68 1.66 -11.82
C VAL A 153 -8.31 1.22 -11.35
N LEU A 154 -7.45 2.20 -11.05
CA LEU A 154 -6.20 2.01 -10.31
C LEU A 154 -6.43 2.40 -8.84
N ALA A 155 -6.34 1.42 -7.95
CA ALA A 155 -6.43 1.64 -6.50
C ALA A 155 -5.03 1.52 -5.88
N ILE A 156 -4.55 2.59 -5.28
CA ILE A 156 -3.22 2.65 -4.67
C ILE A 156 -3.29 3.07 -3.21
N MET A 157 -2.43 2.51 -2.37
CA MET A 157 -2.15 3.03 -1.04
C MET A 157 -0.70 3.48 -0.98
N LEU A 158 -0.48 4.69 -0.51
CA LEU A 158 0.83 5.29 -0.29
C LEU A 158 0.99 5.69 1.17
N TYR A 159 2.23 5.86 1.61
CA TYR A 159 2.52 6.43 2.90
C TYR A 159 2.28 7.94 2.88
N ALA A 160 1.41 8.43 3.77
CA ALA A 160 1.10 9.84 3.89
C ALA A 160 2.03 10.52 4.89
N ARG A 161 2.49 11.73 4.55
CA ARG A 161 3.55 12.46 5.25
C ARG A 161 3.22 12.78 6.70
N TYR A 162 2.06 13.37 6.96
CA TYR A 162 1.81 14.04 8.23
C TYR A 162 1.58 13.09 9.40
N GLY A 163 0.99 11.93 9.16
CA GLY A 163 0.85 10.89 10.20
C GLY A 163 2.12 10.06 10.41
N ARG A 164 3.09 10.15 9.50
CA ARG A 164 4.35 9.43 9.57
C ARG A 164 5.55 10.31 10.01
N ILE A 165 5.33 11.52 10.49
CA ILE A 165 6.42 12.42 10.95
C ILE A 165 7.31 11.71 11.96
N GLY A 166 6.73 11.02 12.96
CA GLY A 166 7.50 10.27 13.95
C GLY A 166 8.31 9.12 13.34
N VAL A 167 7.82 8.48 12.30
CA VAL A 167 8.55 7.45 11.54
C VAL A 167 9.74 8.09 10.81
N GLU A 168 9.53 9.16 10.06
CA GLU A 168 10.59 9.86 9.32
C GLU A 168 11.70 10.37 10.25
N MET A 169 11.33 10.88 11.44
CA MET A 169 12.29 11.26 12.47
C MET A 169 13.17 10.08 12.89
N MET A 170 12.57 8.93 13.19
CA MET A 170 13.31 7.74 13.62
C MET A 170 14.14 7.12 12.50
N GLN A 171 13.62 7.08 11.27
CA GLN A 171 14.40 6.70 10.09
C GLN A 171 15.64 7.58 9.92
N GLY A 172 15.50 8.89 10.18
CA GLY A 172 16.63 9.83 10.20
C GLY A 172 17.69 9.43 11.23
N VAL A 173 17.26 9.21 12.47
CA VAL A 173 18.15 8.77 13.58
C VAL A 173 18.89 7.48 13.20
N PHE A 174 18.19 6.48 12.71
CA PHE A 174 18.79 5.17 12.38
C PHE A 174 19.74 5.25 11.18
N ARG A 175 19.47 6.09 10.20
CA ARG A 175 20.44 6.39 9.12
C ARG A 175 21.69 7.09 9.63
N ASP A 176 21.56 8.07 10.51
CA ASP A 176 22.70 8.79 11.09
C ASP A 176 23.58 7.86 11.95
N LEU A 177 22.98 6.86 12.58
CA LEU A 177 23.68 5.79 13.29
C LEU A 177 24.28 4.72 12.37
N GLY A 178 24.04 4.78 11.07
CA GLY A 178 24.53 3.81 10.10
C GLY A 178 23.91 2.41 10.23
N LEU A 179 22.67 2.32 10.78
CA LEU A 179 22.00 1.03 10.97
C LEU A 179 21.56 0.43 9.63
N GLY A 180 21.70 -0.90 9.52
CA GLY A 180 21.30 -1.68 8.36
C GLY A 180 20.21 -2.68 8.68
N GLN A 181 19.93 -3.56 7.71
CA GLN A 181 18.89 -4.59 7.82
C GLN A 181 19.46 -5.91 8.38
N ASP A 182 20.07 -5.83 9.56
CA ASP A 182 20.63 -6.96 10.31
C ASP A 182 20.07 -7.04 11.73
N GLU A 183 20.29 -8.16 12.39
CA GLU A 183 19.73 -8.42 13.74
C GLU A 183 20.27 -7.46 14.81
N THR A 184 21.54 -7.05 14.70
CA THR A 184 22.14 -6.09 15.65
C THR A 184 21.49 -4.72 15.53
N SER A 185 21.34 -4.23 14.31
CA SER A 185 20.65 -2.97 14.01
C SER A 185 19.19 -3.02 14.46
N LEU A 186 18.50 -4.15 14.22
CA LEU A 186 17.12 -4.35 14.67
C LEU A 186 17.01 -4.33 16.20
N GLY A 187 17.97 -4.90 16.93
CA GLY A 187 18.05 -4.80 18.39
C GLY A 187 18.08 -3.36 18.85
N ILE A 188 18.94 -2.52 18.25
CA ILE A 188 19.04 -1.08 18.55
C ILE A 188 17.72 -0.36 18.26
N VAL A 189 17.07 -0.66 17.12
CA VAL A 189 15.74 -0.11 16.77
C VAL A 189 14.72 -0.41 17.88
N LYS A 190 14.61 -1.69 18.30
CA LYS A 190 13.68 -2.12 19.35
C LYS A 190 13.92 -1.39 20.67
N GLU A 191 15.16 -1.34 21.13
CA GLU A 191 15.54 -0.66 22.37
C GLU A 191 15.24 0.85 22.31
N THR A 192 15.58 1.49 21.20
CA THR A 192 15.34 2.92 21.00
C THR A 192 13.85 3.24 21.04
N ILE A 193 13.04 2.50 20.27
CA ILE A 193 11.58 2.70 20.21
C ILE A 193 10.92 2.45 21.58
N ALA A 194 11.41 1.48 22.35
CA ALA A 194 10.92 1.20 23.69
C ALA A 194 11.24 2.30 24.70
N SER A 195 12.34 3.06 24.49
CA SER A 195 12.78 4.14 25.37
C SER A 195 12.11 5.49 25.10
N LEU A 196 11.36 5.63 24.00
CA LEU A 196 10.74 6.91 23.64
C LEU A 196 9.66 7.33 24.64
N GLY A 197 9.64 8.61 25.00
CA GLY A 197 8.63 9.20 25.87
C GLY A 197 7.23 9.13 25.26
N ALA A 198 6.21 9.24 26.13
CA ALA A 198 4.80 9.15 25.71
C ALA A 198 4.37 10.30 24.77
N ASP A 199 5.06 11.40 24.80
CA ASP A 199 4.84 12.62 23.97
C ASP A 199 5.59 12.58 22.62
N HIS A 200 6.40 11.54 22.37
CA HIS A 200 7.12 11.43 21.11
C HIS A 200 6.16 11.23 19.93
N PRO A 201 6.35 11.93 18.78
CA PRO A 201 5.46 11.86 17.61
C PRO A 201 5.23 10.45 17.06
N LEU A 202 6.14 9.51 17.30
CA LEU A 202 5.98 8.10 16.88
C LEU A 202 4.82 7.39 17.60
N GLN A 203 4.42 7.84 18.81
CA GLN A 203 3.41 7.13 19.60
C GLN A 203 2.04 7.06 18.91
N SER A 204 1.64 8.13 18.20
CA SER A 204 0.40 8.13 17.43
C SER A 204 0.42 7.11 16.29
N TYR A 205 1.55 6.96 15.59
CA TYR A 205 1.73 5.96 14.54
C TYR A 205 1.72 4.53 15.10
N LYS A 206 2.40 4.28 16.23
CA LYS A 206 2.42 2.97 16.89
C LYS A 206 1.02 2.44 17.21
N ALA A 207 0.08 3.32 17.53
CA ALA A 207 -1.30 2.94 17.80
C ALA A 207 -2.06 2.44 16.56
N LEU A 208 -1.59 2.78 15.35
CA LEU A 208 -2.20 2.45 14.07
C LEU A 208 -1.48 1.34 13.30
N ALA A 209 -0.27 0.95 13.74
CA ALA A 209 0.64 0.06 13.02
C ALA A 209 0.90 -1.23 13.82
N PRO A 210 0.00 -2.23 13.73
CA PRO A 210 0.14 -3.51 14.45
C PRO A 210 1.35 -4.32 13.96
N ASP A 211 1.84 -4.07 12.77
CA ASP A 211 3.02 -4.66 12.16
C ASP A 211 4.33 -4.30 12.86
N LEU A 212 4.36 -3.25 13.68
CA LEU A 212 5.50 -2.96 14.57
C LEU A 212 5.70 -3.99 15.69
N ALA A 213 4.79 -4.95 15.84
CA ALA A 213 4.91 -6.04 16.81
C ALA A 213 5.88 -7.15 16.38
N TYR A 214 6.29 -7.20 15.09
CA TYR A 214 7.19 -8.22 14.56
C TYR A 214 8.34 -7.63 13.74
N ASP A 215 9.42 -8.42 13.58
CA ASP A 215 10.71 -7.96 13.08
C ASP A 215 10.67 -7.43 11.66
N ALA A 216 9.98 -8.12 10.76
CA ALA A 216 9.87 -7.68 9.37
C ALA A 216 9.13 -6.33 9.25
N GLY A 217 8.12 -6.09 10.09
CA GLY A 217 7.42 -4.81 10.14
C GLY A 217 8.28 -3.67 10.68
N LEU A 218 9.14 -3.94 11.68
CA LEU A 218 10.11 -2.96 12.16
C LEU A 218 11.16 -2.62 11.10
N VAL A 219 11.67 -3.63 10.39
CA VAL A 219 12.62 -3.42 9.29
C VAL A 219 11.97 -2.65 8.16
N ASP A 220 10.74 -3.01 7.78
CA ASP A 220 9.97 -2.33 6.74
C ASP A 220 9.74 -0.85 7.09
N THR A 221 9.34 -0.56 8.33
CA THR A 221 9.02 0.79 8.77
C THR A 221 10.25 1.66 8.98
N PHE A 222 11.34 1.13 9.58
CA PHE A 222 12.44 1.98 10.08
C PHE A 222 13.77 1.81 9.36
N LEU A 223 14.01 0.65 8.76
CA LEU A 223 15.27 0.32 8.10
C LEU A 223 15.12 0.10 6.58
N HIS A 224 13.96 0.48 6.01
CA HIS A 224 13.71 0.32 4.58
C HIS A 224 14.75 1.07 3.75
N GLY A 225 15.31 0.39 2.75
CA GLY A 225 16.37 0.97 1.91
C GLY A 225 15.88 2.10 0.98
N ARG A 226 14.57 2.22 0.78
CA ARG A 226 13.94 3.27 -0.04
C ARG A 226 12.50 3.46 0.41
N ASP A 227 12.22 4.64 0.95
CA ASP A 227 10.88 5.00 1.43
C ASP A 227 10.59 6.47 1.08
N ARG A 228 9.34 6.77 0.73
CA ARG A 228 8.88 8.12 0.41
C ARG A 228 7.46 8.33 0.94
N SER A 229 7.24 9.45 1.62
CA SER A 229 5.91 9.88 2.04
C SER A 229 5.33 10.92 1.09
N TYR A 230 4.01 10.91 0.95
CA TYR A 230 3.24 11.72 0.02
C TYR A 230 2.31 12.68 0.74
N THR A 231 2.09 13.84 0.14
CA THR A 231 0.99 14.75 0.47
C THR A 231 -0.16 14.54 -0.51
N VAL A 232 -1.33 15.14 -0.22
CA VAL A 232 -2.44 15.22 -1.19
C VAL A 232 -1.98 15.77 -2.54
N ASP A 233 -1.22 16.88 -2.53
CA ASP A 233 -0.73 17.51 -3.76
C ASP A 233 0.20 16.57 -4.54
N ASP A 234 1.07 15.76 -3.85
CA ASP A 234 1.93 14.75 -4.50
C ASP A 234 1.09 13.62 -5.13
N CYS A 235 0.05 13.14 -4.43
CA CYS A 235 -0.84 12.08 -4.94
C CYS A 235 -1.60 12.55 -6.19
N LEU A 236 -2.17 13.74 -6.16
CA LEU A 236 -2.89 14.30 -7.31
C LEU A 236 -1.96 14.53 -8.51
N ALA A 237 -0.72 14.97 -8.27
CA ALA A 237 0.30 15.10 -9.31
C ALA A 237 0.64 13.75 -9.94
N MET A 238 0.82 12.69 -9.14
CA MET A 238 1.06 11.32 -9.62
C MET A 238 -0.11 10.83 -10.49
N VAL A 239 -1.36 10.98 -10.03
CA VAL A 239 -2.57 10.61 -10.78
C VAL A 239 -2.60 11.31 -12.13
N SER A 240 -2.39 12.63 -12.15
CA SER A 240 -2.37 13.43 -13.37
C SER A 240 -1.23 13.00 -14.31
N SER A 241 -0.03 12.76 -13.80
CA SER A 241 1.14 12.32 -14.58
C SER A 241 0.96 10.94 -15.22
N ALA A 242 0.12 10.09 -14.60
CA ALA A 242 -0.25 8.78 -15.13
C ALA A 242 -1.39 8.83 -16.15
N GLY A 243 -1.91 10.03 -16.48
CA GLY A 243 -3.03 10.19 -17.41
C GLY A 243 -4.38 9.74 -16.86
N LEU A 244 -4.50 9.68 -15.54
CA LEU A 244 -5.70 9.25 -14.82
C LEU A 244 -6.46 10.47 -14.25
N VAL A 245 -7.72 10.23 -13.89
CA VAL A 245 -8.56 11.19 -13.16
C VAL A 245 -8.74 10.68 -11.73
N PHE A 246 -8.47 11.54 -10.75
CA PHE A 246 -8.72 11.20 -9.35
C PHE A 246 -10.22 11.00 -9.11
N GLN A 247 -10.58 9.89 -8.49
CA GLN A 247 -11.96 9.53 -8.23
C GLN A 247 -12.34 9.77 -6.76
N GLU A 248 -11.63 9.13 -5.81
CA GLU A 248 -12.05 9.15 -4.41
C GLU A 248 -10.89 8.71 -3.49
N TRP A 249 -10.89 9.20 -2.24
CA TRP A 249 -10.05 8.67 -1.17
C TRP A 249 -10.67 7.40 -0.58
N PHE A 250 -9.88 6.34 -0.44
CA PHE A 250 -10.38 5.10 0.17
C PHE A 250 -10.74 5.32 1.66
N LEU A 251 -9.87 5.97 2.42
CA LEU A 251 -10.11 6.38 3.81
C LEU A 251 -10.66 7.80 3.87
N LYS A 252 -11.91 8.00 3.46
CA LYS A 252 -12.57 9.31 3.31
C LYS A 252 -12.52 10.19 4.56
N SER A 253 -12.62 9.60 5.75
CA SER A 253 -12.69 10.35 7.02
C SER A 253 -11.44 11.20 7.27
N GLY A 254 -10.28 10.77 6.79
CA GLY A 254 -9.04 11.54 6.90
C GLY A 254 -9.02 12.84 6.10
N TYR A 255 -9.83 12.93 5.05
CA TYR A 255 -9.85 14.03 4.09
C TYR A 255 -11.13 14.86 4.13
N SER A 256 -12.12 14.45 4.92
CA SER A 256 -13.39 15.17 5.05
C SER A 256 -13.36 16.08 6.28
N PRO A 257 -13.85 17.33 6.18
CA PRO A 257 -14.02 18.15 7.36
C PRO A 257 -15.03 17.49 8.31
N PRO A 258 -14.83 17.62 9.63
CA PRO A 258 -15.78 17.10 10.59
C PRO A 258 -17.16 17.76 10.36
N SER A 259 -18.24 17.01 10.57
CA SER A 259 -19.62 17.46 10.38
C SER A 259 -20.09 18.54 11.37
N THR A 260 -19.16 19.24 12.01
CA THR A 260 -19.43 20.30 13.00
C THR A 260 -19.60 21.65 12.31
N THR A 261 -20.62 22.38 12.74
CA THR A 261 -20.86 23.77 12.36
C THR A 261 -19.88 24.68 13.12
N GLY A 262 -19.15 25.55 12.43
CA GLY A 262 -18.23 26.50 13.05
C GLY A 262 -17.41 27.26 12.03
N SER A 263 -16.70 28.29 12.49
CA SER A 263 -15.89 29.16 11.62
C SER A 263 -14.79 28.42 10.88
N PHE A 264 -14.19 27.39 11.51
CA PHE A 264 -13.20 26.53 10.84
C PHE A 264 -13.84 25.75 9.68
N HIS A 265 -14.99 25.10 9.92
CA HIS A 265 -15.71 24.37 8.87
C HIS A 265 -16.08 25.29 7.69
N ALA A 266 -16.62 26.47 7.99
CA ALA A 266 -16.97 27.46 6.96
C ALA A 266 -15.74 27.92 6.16
N ALA A 267 -14.61 28.14 6.83
CA ALA A 267 -13.34 28.50 6.18
C ALA A 267 -12.83 27.39 5.27
N VAL A 268 -12.82 26.13 5.72
CA VAL A 268 -12.42 24.99 4.89
C VAL A 268 -13.37 24.80 3.72
N ALA A 269 -14.67 24.84 3.94
CA ALA A 269 -15.69 24.66 2.89
C ALA A 269 -15.64 25.74 1.79
N SER A 270 -15.06 26.91 2.07
CA SER A 270 -14.84 27.97 1.07
C SER A 270 -13.67 27.72 0.11
N LEU A 271 -12.82 26.73 0.41
CA LEU A 271 -11.67 26.40 -0.41
C LEU A 271 -12.04 25.49 -1.60
N PRO A 272 -11.25 25.46 -2.68
CA PRO A 272 -11.34 24.41 -3.68
C PRO A 272 -11.16 23.02 -3.05
N GLN A 273 -11.82 22.01 -3.60
CA GLN A 273 -11.88 20.65 -3.02
C GLN A 273 -10.48 20.07 -2.70
N GLU A 274 -9.52 20.21 -3.59
CA GLU A 274 -8.15 19.73 -3.40
C GLU A 274 -7.47 20.41 -2.20
N LYS A 275 -7.74 21.69 -1.98
CA LYS A 275 -7.22 22.43 -0.83
C LYS A 275 -7.93 22.06 0.47
N GLN A 276 -9.22 21.69 0.43
CA GLN A 276 -9.90 21.11 1.58
C GLN A 276 -9.21 19.81 2.01
N TRP A 277 -8.94 18.89 1.09
CA TRP A 277 -8.21 17.66 1.39
C TRP A 277 -6.81 17.91 1.95
N SER A 278 -6.05 18.84 1.34
CA SER A 278 -4.71 19.22 1.81
C SER A 278 -4.70 19.86 3.19
N VAL A 279 -5.75 20.59 3.58
CA VAL A 279 -5.93 21.09 4.94
C VAL A 279 -6.24 19.94 5.90
N MET A 280 -7.17 19.06 5.51
CA MET A 280 -7.65 18.00 6.37
C MET A 280 -6.61 16.91 6.61
N GLU A 281 -5.75 16.56 5.63
CA GLU A 281 -4.66 15.60 5.84
C GLU A 281 -3.71 16.05 6.95
N ARG A 282 -3.48 17.37 7.10
CA ARG A 282 -2.62 17.96 8.14
C ARG A 282 -3.31 18.00 9.50
N ILE A 283 -4.59 18.36 9.51
CA ILE A 283 -5.40 18.40 10.75
C ILE A 283 -5.54 16.98 11.33
N ASN A 284 -5.77 15.99 10.48
CA ASN A 284 -6.01 14.61 10.90
C ASN A 284 -4.73 13.76 10.96
N ALA A 285 -3.57 14.34 10.63
CA ALA A 285 -2.28 13.64 10.60
C ALA A 285 -2.39 12.27 9.90
N VAL A 286 -2.87 12.29 8.64
CA VAL A 286 -3.13 11.06 7.87
C VAL A 286 -1.84 10.27 7.66
N SER A 287 -1.87 8.96 7.94
CA SER A 287 -0.71 8.05 7.85
C SER A 287 -0.69 7.22 6.56
N TYR A 288 -1.86 6.94 6.00
CA TYR A 288 -2.03 6.16 4.75
C TYR A 288 -3.03 6.86 3.83
N THR A 289 -2.68 6.96 2.56
CA THR A 289 -3.49 7.65 1.54
C THR A 289 -3.69 6.78 0.30
#